data_1e14f66e077a5c258c448c755e3b7bc5
#
_entry.id   1e14f66e077a5c258c448c755e3b7bc5
#
_cell.length_a   1.000
_cell.length_b   1.000
_cell.length_c   1.000
_cell.angle_alpha   90.00
_cell.angle_beta   90.00
_cell.angle_gamma   90.00
#
_symmetry.space_group_name_H-M   'P 1'
#
loop_
_entity.id
_entity.type
_entity.pdbx_description
1 polymer ?
#
loop_
_entity_poly.entity_id
_entity_poly.type
_entity_poly.pdbx_seq_one_letter_code
_entity_poly.pdbx_strand_id
1 'polypeptide(L)'
;MLRRYGCRGLQYRPGILIFDGTLYGRGAYTETAMTKKLTFALLALGLLACAPRPAGPVDYVDPFIGTGYHGHTYPGATTPFGMVQLSPDTRAGDWDACAGYHYDDTTIDGFSHTHLSGTGCADLADILFHPTTREIVLHDGACVLQPYFFSHGDEKASCGYYAVELPGENIRVELTAAPR
;
A
#
# COMPACT_ATOMS: atom_id res chain seq x y z
N MET A 1 -34.66 22.24 9.33
CA MET A 1 -34.27 22.00 10.72
C MET A 1 -32.92 21.24 10.71
N LEU A 2 -31.83 22.00 10.64
CA LEU A 2 -30.44 21.47 10.49
C LEU A 2 -29.80 21.39 11.87
N ARG A 3 -29.50 20.18 12.34
CA ARG A 3 -28.68 19.96 13.54
C ARG A 3 -27.21 20.07 13.16
N ARG A 4 -26.54 21.08 13.69
CA ARG A 4 -25.08 21.21 13.67
C ARG A 4 -24.48 20.27 14.70
N TYR A 5 -23.65 19.33 14.27
CA TYR A 5 -22.73 18.62 15.15
C TYR A 5 -21.44 19.42 15.27
N GLY A 6 -21.19 19.97 16.44
CA GLY A 6 -19.96 20.68 16.76
C GLY A 6 -18.84 19.67 17.06
N CYS A 7 -17.80 19.68 16.24
CA CYS A 7 -16.53 19.03 16.57
C CYS A 7 -15.82 19.84 17.67
N ARG A 8 -15.75 19.31 18.88
CA ARG A 8 -14.84 19.82 19.91
C ARG A 8 -13.46 19.26 19.63
N GLY A 9 -12.52 20.16 19.31
CA GLY A 9 -11.14 19.82 19.11
C GLY A 9 -10.50 19.30 20.40
N LEU A 10 -9.95 18.10 20.36
CA LEU A 10 -9.03 17.60 21.37
C LEU A 10 -7.68 18.28 21.14
N GLN A 11 -7.35 19.26 21.98
CA GLN A 11 -6.00 19.80 22.08
C GLN A 11 -5.12 18.80 22.81
N TYR A 12 -4.18 18.18 22.12
CA TYR A 12 -3.10 17.40 22.72
C TYR A 12 -2.13 18.37 23.40
N ARG A 13 -2.10 18.37 24.73
CA ARG A 13 -1.02 18.96 25.53
C ARG A 13 -0.16 17.83 26.05
N PRO A 14 1.17 17.85 25.85
CA PRO A 14 2.06 17.00 26.61
C PRO A 14 2.10 17.54 28.04
N GLY A 15 1.40 16.93 28.95
CA GLY A 15 1.26 17.36 30.33
C GLY A 15 1.55 16.22 31.28
N ILE A 16 2.54 16.44 32.08
CA ILE A 16 2.93 15.83 33.34
C ILE A 16 1.69 15.33 34.10
N LEU A 17 1.61 14.00 34.31
CA LEU A 17 0.71 13.37 35.27
C LEU A 17 1.24 13.70 36.69
N ILE A 18 0.62 14.69 37.35
CA ILE A 18 0.82 14.93 38.78
C ILE A 18 -0.13 13.95 39.49
N PHE A 19 0.43 12.91 40.06
CA PHE A 19 -0.28 12.12 41.06
C PHE A 19 -0.26 12.89 42.38
N ASP A 20 -1.45 13.25 42.85
CA ASP A 20 -1.67 13.82 44.18
C ASP A 20 -1.18 12.82 45.23
N GLY A 21 -0.21 13.27 46.01
CA GLY A 21 0.51 12.45 46.97
C GLY A 21 -0.27 12.20 48.23
N THR A 22 -1.14 11.21 48.20
CA THR A 22 -1.64 10.57 49.44
C THR A 22 -0.67 9.45 49.81
N LEU A 23 0.15 9.71 50.82
CA LEU A 23 1.03 8.73 51.44
C LEU A 23 0.19 7.61 52.07
N TYR A 24 -0.10 6.56 51.33
CA TYR A 24 -0.50 5.28 51.91
C TYR A 24 0.74 4.50 52.29
N GLY A 25 0.75 4.05 53.56
CA GLY A 25 1.88 3.45 54.23
C GLY A 25 2.58 2.35 53.42
N ARG A 26 3.88 2.30 53.60
CA ARG A 26 4.77 1.24 53.11
C ARG A 26 4.33 -0.13 53.65
N GLY A 27 3.40 -0.75 52.95
CA GLY A 27 3.28 -2.18 53.01
C GLY A 27 4.37 -2.75 52.13
N ALA A 28 5.37 -3.43 52.69
CA ALA A 28 6.35 -4.18 51.96
C ALA A 28 5.62 -5.30 51.20
N TYR A 29 5.29 -5.05 49.90
CA TYR A 29 4.87 -6.12 49.03
C TYR A 29 6.08 -7.02 48.79
N THR A 30 6.16 -8.10 49.54
CA THR A 30 7.03 -9.22 49.17
C THR A 30 6.51 -9.78 47.85
N GLU A 31 7.08 -9.33 46.72
CA GLU A 31 6.84 -9.97 45.43
C GLU A 31 7.16 -11.47 45.60
N THR A 32 6.13 -12.26 45.65
CA THR A 32 6.30 -13.71 45.76
C THR A 32 6.99 -14.21 44.50
N ALA A 33 7.90 -15.19 44.63
CA ALA A 33 8.64 -15.77 43.51
C ALA A 33 7.71 -16.25 42.35
N MET A 34 6.44 -16.41 42.64
CA MET A 34 5.39 -16.79 41.69
C MET A 34 4.98 -15.64 40.76
N THR A 35 4.88 -14.40 41.27
CA THR A 35 4.59 -13.22 40.42
C THR A 35 5.73 -12.93 39.43
N LYS A 36 7.00 -13.04 39.89
CA LYS A 36 8.16 -12.89 39.00
C LYS A 36 8.19 -13.95 37.89
N LYS A 37 7.86 -15.20 38.22
CA LYS A 37 7.80 -16.30 37.23
C LYS A 37 6.67 -16.06 36.22
N LEU A 38 5.51 -15.58 36.67
CA LEU A 38 4.38 -15.27 35.80
C LEU A 38 4.69 -14.10 34.86
N THR A 39 5.33 -13.04 35.36
CA THR A 39 5.74 -11.87 34.53
C THR A 39 6.77 -12.29 33.48
N PHE A 40 7.76 -13.13 33.86
CA PHE A 40 8.73 -13.67 32.92
C PHE A 40 8.10 -14.58 31.86
N ALA A 41 7.12 -15.42 32.25
CA ALA A 41 6.40 -16.28 31.31
C ALA A 41 5.55 -15.48 30.32
N LEU A 42 4.88 -14.42 30.75
CA LEU A 42 4.12 -13.52 29.88
C LEU A 42 5.03 -12.72 28.94
N LEU A 43 6.19 -12.27 29.40
CA LEU A 43 7.16 -11.58 28.57
C LEU A 43 7.77 -12.53 27.52
N ALA A 44 8.07 -13.78 27.88
CA ALA A 44 8.57 -14.80 26.97
C ALA A 44 7.51 -15.20 25.93
N LEU A 45 6.25 -15.28 26.31
CA LEU A 45 5.15 -15.56 25.40
C LEU A 45 4.93 -14.41 24.39
N GLY A 46 5.10 -13.16 24.83
CA GLY A 46 5.07 -11.98 23.96
C GLY A 46 6.20 -11.95 22.93
N LEU A 47 7.38 -12.40 23.28
CA LEU A 47 8.52 -12.51 22.37
C LEU A 47 8.35 -13.62 21.31
N LEU A 48 7.68 -14.72 21.67
CA LEU A 48 7.37 -15.81 20.72
C LEU A 48 6.29 -15.40 19.69
N ALA A 49 5.40 -14.47 20.03
CA ALA A 49 4.37 -13.97 19.10
C ALA A 49 4.94 -13.10 17.96
N CYS A 50 6.17 -12.57 18.11
CA CYS A 50 6.87 -11.77 17.11
C CYS A 50 7.86 -12.60 16.26
N ALA A 51 7.84 -13.91 16.31
CA ALA A 51 8.70 -14.73 15.45
C ALA A 51 8.31 -14.50 13.97
N PRO A 52 9.26 -14.19 13.09
CA PRO A 52 8.96 -14.03 11.67
C PRO A 52 8.38 -15.34 11.13
N ARG A 53 7.31 -15.23 10.35
CA ARG A 53 6.71 -16.38 9.67
C ARG A 53 7.79 -17.03 8.78
N PRO A 54 7.94 -18.35 8.78
CA PRO A 54 8.83 -19.01 7.82
C PRO A 54 8.36 -18.70 6.40
N ALA A 55 9.30 -18.42 5.50
CA ALA A 55 9.02 -18.10 4.11
C ALA A 55 8.27 -19.27 3.44
N GLY A 56 7.17 -18.95 2.79
CA GLY A 56 6.39 -19.88 1.97
C GLY A 56 6.67 -19.69 0.48
N PRO A 57 6.15 -20.55 -0.42
CA PRO A 57 6.37 -20.43 -1.86
C PRO A 57 5.99 -19.08 -2.43
N VAL A 58 4.97 -18.42 -1.87
CA VAL A 58 4.47 -17.10 -2.31
C VAL A 58 5.50 -15.98 -2.08
N ASP A 59 6.38 -16.14 -1.10
CA ASP A 59 7.38 -15.12 -0.77
C ASP A 59 8.56 -15.11 -1.76
N TYR A 60 8.63 -16.11 -2.65
CA TYR A 60 9.64 -16.21 -3.72
C TYR A 60 9.11 -15.74 -5.08
N VAL A 61 7.85 -15.32 -5.15
CA VAL A 61 7.28 -14.77 -6.38
C VAL A 61 7.65 -13.30 -6.52
N ASP A 62 8.31 -12.98 -7.61
CA ASP A 62 8.62 -11.60 -7.99
C ASP A 62 7.73 -11.16 -9.17
N PRO A 63 6.73 -10.30 -8.96
CA PRO A 63 5.84 -9.82 -10.01
C PRO A 63 6.52 -8.96 -11.08
N PHE A 64 7.74 -8.47 -10.84
CA PHE A 64 8.47 -7.70 -11.84
C PHE A 64 9.15 -8.57 -12.91
N ILE A 65 9.22 -9.89 -12.73
CA ILE A 65 9.76 -10.80 -13.75
C ILE A 65 8.93 -10.69 -15.03
N GLY A 66 9.60 -10.36 -16.14
CA GLY A 66 8.98 -10.23 -17.47
C GLY A 66 8.35 -8.86 -17.75
N THR A 67 8.47 -7.89 -16.85
CA THR A 67 7.92 -6.54 -17.05
C THR A 67 8.82 -5.62 -17.89
N GLY A 68 10.06 -6.02 -18.15
CA GLY A 68 10.99 -5.30 -19.02
C GLY A 68 11.26 -6.03 -20.34
N TYR A 69 11.98 -5.37 -21.25
CA TYR A 69 12.28 -5.87 -22.56
C TYR A 69 11.00 -6.31 -23.29
N HIS A 70 10.95 -7.47 -23.93
CA HIS A 70 9.77 -7.99 -24.61
C HIS A 70 9.00 -9.04 -23.77
N GLY A 71 8.99 -8.88 -22.45
CA GLY A 71 8.37 -9.87 -21.55
C GLY A 71 6.85 -9.78 -21.48
N HIS A 72 6.27 -8.61 -21.74
CA HIS A 72 4.83 -8.33 -21.82
C HIS A 72 4.05 -8.80 -20.58
N THR A 73 4.57 -8.51 -19.39
CA THR A 73 3.88 -8.73 -18.11
C THR A 73 3.73 -7.43 -17.33
N TYR A 74 2.89 -7.44 -16.31
CA TYR A 74 2.68 -6.29 -15.43
C TYR A 74 2.82 -6.70 -13.97
N PRO A 75 3.27 -5.79 -13.06
CA PRO A 75 3.55 -6.12 -11.66
C PRO A 75 2.33 -6.00 -10.76
N GLY A 76 1.16 -5.73 -11.30
CA GLY A 76 -0.02 -5.32 -10.57
C GLY A 76 -0.69 -6.40 -9.73
N ALA A 77 -1.72 -5.98 -9.00
CA ALA A 77 -2.48 -6.83 -8.10
C ALA A 77 -3.47 -7.71 -8.87
N THR A 78 -3.21 -9.00 -8.88
CA THR A 78 -4.08 -10.00 -9.54
C THR A 78 -4.29 -11.19 -8.61
N THR A 79 -5.47 -11.78 -8.65
CA THR A 79 -5.79 -13.02 -7.95
C THR A 79 -6.36 -14.04 -8.92
N PRO A 80 -6.18 -15.36 -8.71
CA PRO A 80 -6.78 -16.38 -9.56
C PRO A 80 -8.29 -16.19 -9.64
N PHE A 81 -8.82 -16.18 -10.88
CA PHE A 81 -10.24 -15.98 -11.19
C PHE A 81 -10.81 -14.64 -10.69
N GLY A 82 -9.95 -13.65 -10.40
CA GLY A 82 -10.37 -12.30 -10.06
C GLY A 82 -11.02 -11.58 -11.23
N MET A 83 -11.95 -10.66 -10.92
CA MET A 83 -12.65 -9.85 -11.93
C MET A 83 -11.78 -8.71 -12.46
N VAL A 84 -10.71 -8.34 -11.72
CA VAL A 84 -9.83 -7.21 -12.04
C VAL A 84 -8.37 -7.64 -12.02
N GLN A 85 -7.56 -6.94 -12.81
CA GLN A 85 -6.11 -7.04 -12.90
C GLN A 85 -5.57 -5.61 -12.77
N LEU A 86 -5.47 -5.12 -11.54
CA LEU A 86 -5.09 -3.74 -11.25
C LEU A 86 -3.58 -3.55 -11.39
N SER A 87 -3.15 -2.60 -12.22
CA SER A 87 -1.73 -2.29 -12.39
C SER A 87 -1.52 -0.82 -12.76
N PRO A 88 -0.30 -0.26 -12.55
CA PRO A 88 0.07 0.98 -13.18
C PRO A 88 0.19 0.82 -14.70
N ASP A 89 -0.15 1.89 -15.42
CA ASP A 89 0.07 2.03 -16.85
C ASP A 89 1.20 3.03 -17.08
N THR A 90 2.23 2.63 -17.84
CA THR A 90 3.40 3.47 -18.15
C THR A 90 3.45 3.89 -19.61
N ARG A 91 3.03 3.03 -20.53
CA ARG A 91 2.97 3.25 -21.99
C ARG A 91 1.82 2.49 -22.62
N ALA A 92 0.60 2.79 -22.24
CA ALA A 92 -0.56 2.10 -22.83
C ALA A 92 -0.57 2.25 -24.36
N GLY A 93 -0.69 1.15 -25.05
CA GLY A 93 -0.75 1.12 -26.53
C GLY A 93 0.57 0.85 -27.24
N ASP A 94 1.70 0.82 -26.56
CA ASP A 94 3.00 0.42 -27.11
C ASP A 94 3.14 -1.10 -27.17
N TRP A 95 3.84 -1.62 -28.19
CA TRP A 95 4.04 -3.06 -28.34
C TRP A 95 4.85 -3.66 -27.18
N ASP A 96 5.94 -3.01 -26.78
CA ASP A 96 6.79 -3.49 -25.67
C ASP A 96 6.09 -3.40 -24.32
N ALA A 97 5.20 -2.45 -24.16
CA ALA A 97 4.37 -2.27 -22.96
C ALA A 97 2.92 -2.71 -23.19
N CYS A 98 2.67 -3.68 -24.06
CA CYS A 98 1.30 -4.11 -24.40
C CYS A 98 0.51 -4.66 -23.19
N ALA A 99 1.19 -5.01 -22.09
CA ALA A 99 0.56 -5.35 -20.81
C ALA A 99 0.24 -4.11 -19.94
N GLY A 100 0.47 -2.87 -20.44
CA GLY A 100 0.22 -1.60 -19.78
C GLY A 100 1.43 -1.04 -19.04
N TYR A 101 2.33 -1.86 -18.55
CA TYR A 101 3.53 -1.47 -17.78
C TYR A 101 4.81 -1.94 -18.47
N HIS A 102 5.86 -1.09 -18.42
CA HIS A 102 7.21 -1.48 -18.82
C HIS A 102 8.24 -1.03 -17.77
N TYR A 103 9.13 -1.94 -17.37
CA TYR A 103 10.08 -1.69 -16.27
C TYR A 103 11.07 -0.56 -16.53
N ASP A 104 11.47 -0.30 -17.78
CA ASP A 104 12.41 0.78 -18.10
C ASP A 104 11.76 2.18 -18.09
N ASP A 105 10.45 2.28 -17.88
CA ASP A 105 9.76 3.56 -17.83
C ASP A 105 9.95 4.25 -16.48
N THR A 106 9.96 5.58 -16.54
CA THR A 106 10.13 6.45 -15.36
C THR A 106 8.88 7.28 -15.06
N THR A 107 7.81 7.03 -15.81
CA THR A 107 6.53 7.72 -15.65
C THR A 107 5.37 6.74 -15.61
N ILE A 108 4.36 7.06 -14.82
CA ILE A 108 3.07 6.36 -14.75
C ILE A 108 1.99 7.31 -15.26
N ASP A 109 1.18 6.84 -16.20
CA ASP A 109 0.03 7.59 -16.75
C ASP A 109 -1.19 7.49 -15.84
N GLY A 110 -1.29 6.41 -15.09
CA GLY A 110 -2.37 6.13 -14.16
C GLY A 110 -2.43 4.65 -13.78
N PHE A 111 -3.59 4.22 -13.33
CA PHE A 111 -3.82 2.85 -12.83
C PHE A 111 -5.11 2.32 -13.41
N SER A 112 -5.03 1.34 -14.31
CA SER A 112 -6.23 0.77 -14.92
C SER A 112 -6.65 -0.55 -14.27
N HIS A 113 -7.87 -0.98 -14.57
CA HIS A 113 -8.51 -2.11 -13.90
C HIS A 113 -8.25 -3.44 -14.58
N THR A 114 -7.87 -3.42 -15.85
CA THR A 114 -7.74 -4.64 -16.65
C THR A 114 -6.42 -4.66 -17.38
N HIS A 115 -5.68 -5.74 -17.23
CA HIS A 115 -4.41 -5.98 -17.90
C HIS A 115 -4.33 -7.43 -18.36
N LEU A 116 -3.57 -7.68 -19.41
CA LEU A 116 -3.37 -9.02 -19.96
C LEU A 116 -1.90 -9.26 -20.26
N SER A 117 -1.33 -10.33 -19.72
CA SER A 117 0.07 -10.69 -19.93
C SER A 117 0.28 -11.52 -21.19
N GLY A 118 1.41 -11.29 -21.88
CA GLY A 118 1.92 -12.18 -22.92
C GLY A 118 1.22 -12.13 -24.28
N THR A 119 0.38 -11.12 -24.52
CA THR A 119 -0.40 -11.06 -25.79
C THR A 119 0.39 -10.53 -26.97
N GLY A 120 1.37 -9.66 -26.77
CA GLY A 120 2.05 -8.94 -27.83
C GLY A 120 1.16 -7.95 -28.62
N CYS A 121 -0.02 -7.66 -28.09
CA CYS A 121 -0.96 -6.65 -28.58
C CYS A 121 -1.40 -5.81 -27.40
N ALA A 122 -1.37 -4.50 -27.55
CA ALA A 122 -1.94 -3.60 -26.56
C ALA A 122 -3.44 -3.77 -26.56
N ASP A 123 -3.99 -4.28 -25.47
CA ASP A 123 -5.40 -4.54 -25.27
C ASP A 123 -5.77 -4.37 -23.80
N LEU A 124 -7.03 -4.10 -23.53
CA LEU A 124 -7.54 -3.77 -22.19
C LEU A 124 -7.10 -2.37 -21.72
N ALA A 125 -6.59 -2.23 -20.50
CA ALA A 125 -6.34 -0.94 -19.83
C ALA A 125 -7.64 -0.11 -19.68
N ASP A 126 -8.75 -0.80 -19.43
CA ASP A 126 -10.05 -0.18 -19.23
C ASP A 126 -10.14 0.55 -17.87
N ILE A 127 -10.87 1.63 -17.85
CA ILE A 127 -11.17 2.43 -16.66
C ILE A 127 -9.88 2.87 -15.93
N LEU A 128 -9.20 3.85 -16.52
CA LEU A 128 -8.00 4.47 -15.95
C LEU A 128 -8.37 5.39 -14.76
N PHE A 129 -7.74 5.16 -13.61
CA PHE A 129 -7.75 6.07 -12.47
C PHE A 129 -6.47 6.90 -12.45
N HIS A 130 -6.66 8.21 -12.34
CA HIS A 130 -5.56 9.16 -12.24
C HIS A 130 -5.74 10.02 -10.98
N PRO A 131 -5.23 9.58 -9.80
CA PRO A 131 -5.34 10.34 -8.56
C PRO A 131 -4.50 11.61 -8.64
N THR A 132 -5.05 12.77 -8.27
CA THR A 132 -4.31 14.03 -8.31
C THR A 132 -4.63 14.93 -7.13
N THR A 133 -3.63 15.66 -6.65
CA THR A 133 -3.78 16.76 -5.69
C THR A 133 -3.80 18.12 -6.39
N ARG A 134 -3.60 18.15 -7.71
CA ARG A 134 -3.61 19.38 -8.54
C ARG A 134 -5.01 19.69 -9.03
N GLU A 135 -5.20 20.94 -9.45
CA GLU A 135 -6.43 21.36 -10.13
C GLU A 135 -6.56 20.63 -11.47
N ILE A 136 -7.75 20.11 -11.72
CA ILE A 136 -8.06 19.45 -13.00
C ILE A 136 -8.24 20.51 -14.07
N VAL A 137 -7.41 20.46 -15.10
CA VAL A 137 -7.48 21.35 -16.26
C VAL A 137 -8.20 20.63 -17.40
N LEU A 138 -9.21 21.29 -17.96
CA LEU A 138 -9.91 20.80 -19.15
C LEU A 138 -9.43 21.57 -20.38
N HIS A 139 -9.09 20.86 -21.43
CA HIS A 139 -8.82 21.42 -22.74
C HIS A 139 -9.81 20.82 -23.75
N ASP A 140 -10.59 21.66 -24.40
CA ASP A 140 -11.67 21.25 -25.33
C ASP A 140 -12.65 20.20 -24.72
N GLY A 141 -12.88 20.30 -23.42
CA GLY A 141 -13.78 19.41 -22.70
C GLY A 141 -13.14 18.06 -22.27
N ALA A 142 -11.88 17.80 -22.61
CA ALA A 142 -11.12 16.66 -22.18
C ALA A 142 -10.21 16.99 -20.99
N CYS A 143 -10.04 16.06 -20.08
CA CYS A 143 -9.10 16.20 -18.97
C CYS A 143 -7.67 16.07 -19.48
N VAL A 144 -6.81 17.04 -19.17
CA VAL A 144 -5.39 17.00 -19.47
C VAL A 144 -4.68 16.35 -18.30
N LEU A 145 -4.32 15.08 -18.46
CA LEU A 145 -3.57 14.32 -17.47
C LEU A 145 -2.06 14.51 -17.71
N GLN A 146 -1.32 14.69 -16.62
CA GLN A 146 0.13 14.74 -16.65
C GLN A 146 0.67 13.46 -16.00
N PRO A 147 1.58 12.72 -16.65
CA PRO A 147 2.13 11.51 -16.09
C PRO A 147 2.89 11.79 -14.79
N TYR A 148 2.91 10.82 -13.91
CA TYR A 148 3.66 10.89 -12.64
C TYR A 148 5.09 10.39 -12.85
N PHE A 149 6.06 11.15 -12.38
CA PHE A 149 7.43 10.65 -12.27
C PHE A 149 7.58 9.78 -11.03
N PHE A 150 8.20 8.63 -11.20
CA PHE A 150 8.49 7.68 -10.13
C PHE A 150 9.86 7.01 -10.33
N SER A 151 10.33 6.29 -9.35
CA SER A 151 11.49 5.40 -9.45
C SER A 151 11.12 4.01 -8.93
N HIS A 152 11.84 2.97 -9.36
CA HIS A 152 11.61 1.61 -8.87
C HIS A 152 11.90 1.45 -7.37
N GLY A 153 12.61 2.38 -6.75
CA GLY A 153 12.76 2.45 -5.29
C GLY A 153 11.48 2.86 -4.57
N ASP A 154 10.56 3.50 -5.28
CA ASP A 154 9.29 3.99 -4.74
C ASP A 154 8.15 2.98 -4.90
N GLU A 155 8.38 1.87 -5.62
CA GLU A 155 7.35 0.85 -5.87
C GLU A 155 7.67 -0.49 -5.21
N LYS A 156 6.62 -1.23 -4.93
CA LYS A 156 6.67 -2.58 -4.35
C LYS A 156 5.56 -3.44 -4.93
N ALA A 157 5.90 -4.67 -5.28
CA ALA A 157 4.92 -5.66 -5.72
C ALA A 157 5.07 -6.98 -4.96
N SER A 158 3.97 -7.66 -4.78
CA SER A 158 3.89 -9.03 -4.28
C SER A 158 2.61 -9.69 -4.79
N CYS A 159 2.44 -10.98 -4.58
CA CYS A 159 1.22 -11.66 -5.03
C CYS A 159 -0.05 -10.96 -4.54
N GLY A 160 -0.87 -10.45 -5.47
CA GLY A 160 -2.13 -9.76 -5.19
C GLY A 160 -2.01 -8.35 -4.59
N TYR A 161 -0.81 -7.77 -4.61
CA TYR A 161 -0.56 -6.43 -4.07
C TYR A 161 0.48 -5.68 -4.89
N TYR A 162 0.21 -4.40 -5.13
CA TYR A 162 1.16 -3.44 -5.67
C TYR A 162 1.04 -2.11 -4.92
N ALA A 163 2.13 -1.42 -4.72
CA ALA A 163 2.15 -0.06 -4.15
C ALA A 163 3.22 0.79 -4.79
N VAL A 164 2.95 2.10 -4.91
CA VAL A 164 3.92 3.09 -5.37
C VAL A 164 3.72 4.43 -4.65
N GLU A 165 4.82 5.08 -4.34
CA GLU A 165 4.83 6.47 -3.90
C GLU A 165 4.98 7.37 -5.13
N LEU A 166 4.16 8.43 -5.20
CA LEU A 166 4.21 9.46 -6.24
C LEU A 166 4.69 10.77 -5.61
N PRO A 167 6.01 11.00 -5.51
CA PRO A 167 6.56 12.11 -4.71
C PRO A 167 6.11 13.48 -5.20
N GLY A 168 5.95 13.64 -6.52
CA GLY A 168 5.51 14.89 -7.13
C GLY A 168 4.09 15.31 -6.75
N GLU A 169 3.24 14.35 -6.39
CA GLU A 169 1.85 14.57 -5.95
C GLU A 169 1.68 14.40 -4.44
N ASN A 170 2.69 13.88 -3.73
CA ASN A 170 2.58 13.45 -2.34
C ASN A 170 1.42 12.45 -2.14
N ILE A 171 1.29 11.52 -3.06
CA ILE A 171 0.26 10.47 -3.05
C ILE A 171 0.97 9.11 -2.93
N ARG A 172 0.43 8.25 -2.10
CA ARG A 172 0.70 6.81 -2.10
C ARG A 172 -0.48 6.08 -2.71
N VAL A 173 -0.20 5.23 -3.68
CA VAL A 173 -1.21 4.35 -4.28
C VAL A 173 -0.95 2.92 -3.83
N GLU A 174 -2.01 2.23 -3.43
CA GLU A 174 -1.98 0.81 -3.08
C GLU A 174 -3.09 0.09 -3.85
N LEU A 175 -2.73 -0.98 -4.55
CA LEU A 175 -3.64 -1.80 -5.33
C LEU A 175 -3.72 -3.19 -4.70
N THR A 176 -4.94 -3.67 -4.52
CA THR A 176 -5.21 -5.03 -4.07
C THR A 176 -6.35 -5.62 -4.88
N ALA A 177 -6.33 -6.93 -5.10
CA ALA A 177 -7.40 -7.64 -5.79
C ALA A 177 -7.96 -8.74 -4.89
N ALA A 178 -9.28 -8.90 -4.94
CA ALA A 178 -10.00 -9.99 -4.29
C ALA A 178 -10.58 -10.93 -5.34
N PRO A 179 -10.89 -12.19 -5.00
CA PRO A 179 -11.45 -13.14 -5.96
C PRO A 179 -12.81 -12.72 -6.52
N ARG A 180 -13.56 -11.89 -5.80
CA ARG A 180 -14.86 -11.32 -6.22
C ARG A 180 -15.17 -10.06 -5.43
#